data_01e1fa48d96335e1110e8435cf04c074
#
_entry.id   01e1fa48d96335e1110e8435cf04c074
#
_cell.length_a   1.000
_cell.length_b   1.000
_cell.length_c   1.000
_cell.angle_alpha   90.00
_cell.angle_beta   90.00
_cell.angle_gamma   90.00
#
_symmetry.space_group_name_H-M   'P 1'
#
loop_
_entity.id
_entity.type
_entity.pdbx_description
1 polymer ?
#
loop_
_entity_poly.entity_id
_entity_poly.type
_entity_poly.pdbx_seq_one_letter_code
_entity_poly.pdbx_strand_id
1 'polypeptide(L)'
;AYVVSDGETTLLLECGLSFRELQKRLGYGVADITACLVSHEHQDHAKAAAQMLKAGVPVYMSEGTAAAHKDAMDAAHLIRAGEVLRFGHLTVVPFRTYHNVEEPLGFLIEDGRTKERLLWAVDTANLGVTADRLTYIAVECNYEESLLNRSDRIPSVLKERIRHSHFEVNDVIKWLHKQDLSGVLTDSRGSFRGLRFGFVRNKRRIL
;
A
#
# COMPACT_ATOMS: atom_id res chain seq x y z
N ALA A 1 1.25 -8.22 -1.55
CA ALA A 1 2.05 -8.18 -0.33
C ALA A 1 3.46 -7.71 -0.66
N TYR A 2 4.04 -6.86 0.17
CA TYR A 2 5.37 -6.28 0.00
C TYR A 2 6.09 -6.27 1.34
N VAL A 3 7.41 -6.39 1.33
CA VAL A 3 8.23 -6.35 2.53
C VAL A 3 9.01 -5.04 2.57
N VAL A 4 8.97 -4.37 3.73
CA VAL A 4 9.79 -3.20 4.05
C VAL A 4 10.63 -3.58 5.26
N SER A 5 11.96 -3.47 5.15
CA SER A 5 12.85 -3.83 6.26
C SER A 5 14.03 -2.87 6.35
N ASP A 6 14.43 -2.57 7.58
CA ASP A 6 15.64 -1.82 7.91
C ASP A 6 16.81 -2.73 8.34
N GLY A 7 16.64 -4.05 8.19
CA GLY A 7 17.59 -5.09 8.59
C GLY A 7 17.35 -5.65 10.00
N GLU A 8 16.60 -4.96 10.85
CA GLU A 8 16.24 -5.39 12.20
C GLU A 8 14.74 -5.57 12.36
N THR A 9 13.98 -4.67 11.77
CA THR A 9 12.51 -4.65 11.76
C THR A 9 12.00 -4.99 10.37
N THR A 10 11.03 -5.89 10.27
CA THR A 10 10.42 -6.28 9.01
C THR A 10 8.92 -6.06 9.04
N LEU A 11 8.43 -5.16 8.21
CA LEU A 11 7.00 -4.90 8.01
C LEU A 11 6.52 -5.60 6.74
N LEU A 12 5.35 -6.22 6.82
CA LEU A 12 4.62 -6.73 5.67
C LEU A 12 3.52 -5.73 5.31
N LEU A 13 3.55 -5.17 4.11
CA LEU A 13 2.46 -4.36 3.57
C LEU A 13 1.56 -5.27 2.74
N GLU A 14 0.32 -5.40 3.14
CA GLU A 14 -0.71 -6.26 2.58
C GLU A 14 -0.47 -7.76 2.77
N CYS A 15 -1.54 -8.50 3.01
CA CYS A 15 -1.54 -9.96 3.11
C CYS A 15 -2.61 -10.61 2.19
N GLY A 16 -2.81 -10.06 1.00
CA GLY A 16 -3.85 -10.47 0.04
C GLY A 16 -3.61 -11.79 -0.70
N LEU A 17 -2.50 -12.47 -0.45
CA LEU A 17 -2.23 -13.82 -0.94
C LEU A 17 -2.84 -14.88 0.01
N SER A 18 -2.95 -16.14 -0.43
CA SER A 18 -3.21 -17.21 0.52
C SER A 18 -2.05 -17.32 1.52
N PHE A 19 -2.34 -17.69 2.77
CA PHE A 19 -1.31 -17.82 3.80
C PHE A 19 -0.18 -18.77 3.39
N ARG A 20 -0.51 -19.88 2.74
CA ARG A 20 0.48 -20.82 2.17
C ARG A 20 1.39 -20.18 1.13
N GLU A 21 0.84 -19.30 0.29
CA GLU A 21 1.65 -18.59 -0.72
C GLU A 21 2.52 -17.53 -0.07
N LEU A 22 2.01 -16.82 0.95
CA LEU A 22 2.81 -15.90 1.76
C LEU A 22 4.00 -16.61 2.42
N GLN A 23 3.75 -17.75 3.08
CA GLN A 23 4.82 -18.56 3.70
C GLN A 23 5.92 -18.91 2.69
N LYS A 24 5.54 -19.38 1.50
CA LYS A 24 6.52 -19.70 0.45
C LYS A 24 7.33 -18.50 0.01
N ARG A 25 6.68 -17.36 -0.21
CA ARG A 25 7.35 -16.14 -0.69
C ARG A 25 8.24 -15.52 0.37
N LEU A 26 7.90 -15.67 1.63
CA LEU A 26 8.70 -15.25 2.78
C LEU A 26 9.76 -16.29 3.18
N GLY A 27 9.99 -17.33 2.36
CA GLY A 27 10.95 -18.39 2.69
C GLY A 27 10.63 -19.10 4.01
N TYR A 28 9.34 -19.19 4.37
CA TYR A 28 8.82 -19.70 5.64
C TYR A 28 9.16 -18.84 6.86
N GLY A 29 9.76 -17.64 6.68
CA GLY A 29 10.09 -16.68 7.72
C GLY A 29 8.92 -15.80 8.17
N VAL A 30 7.68 -16.33 8.25
CA VAL A 30 6.52 -15.55 8.72
C VAL A 30 6.72 -15.05 10.14
N ALA A 31 7.40 -15.82 10.99
CA ALA A 31 7.68 -15.43 12.37
C ALA A 31 8.66 -14.23 12.49
N ASP A 32 9.38 -13.91 11.43
CA ASP A 32 10.32 -12.77 11.40
C ASP A 32 9.61 -11.45 11.05
N ILE A 33 8.31 -11.50 10.72
CA ILE A 33 7.51 -10.31 10.44
C ILE A 33 7.13 -9.62 11.76
N THR A 34 7.61 -8.41 11.94
CA THR A 34 7.32 -7.60 13.14
C THR A 34 5.86 -7.14 13.18
N ALA A 35 5.31 -6.74 12.03
CA ALA A 35 3.92 -6.33 11.88
C ALA A 35 3.46 -6.45 10.43
N CYS A 36 2.16 -6.73 10.25
CA CYS A 36 1.49 -6.66 8.96
C CYS A 36 0.55 -5.45 8.94
N LEU A 37 0.71 -4.56 7.95
CA LEU A 37 -0.13 -3.37 7.76
C LEU A 37 -1.08 -3.64 6.59
N VAL A 38 -2.38 -3.53 6.82
CA VAL A 38 -3.42 -3.76 5.80
C VAL A 38 -4.10 -2.43 5.48
N SER A 39 -4.13 -2.08 4.20
CA SER A 39 -4.70 -0.81 3.74
C SER A 39 -6.23 -0.81 3.77
N HIS A 40 -6.87 -1.90 3.35
CA HIS A 40 -8.32 -2.01 3.28
C HIS A 40 -8.80 -3.47 3.17
N GLU A 41 -10.11 -3.67 3.23
CA GLU A 41 -10.75 -4.98 3.39
C GLU A 41 -10.80 -5.88 2.15
N HIS A 42 -10.47 -5.42 0.95
CA HIS A 42 -10.54 -6.28 -0.23
C HIS A 42 -9.65 -7.52 -0.11
N GLN A 43 -10.11 -8.64 -0.68
CA GLN A 43 -9.46 -9.95 -0.52
C GLN A 43 -8.03 -10.01 -1.05
N ASP A 44 -7.69 -9.23 -2.06
CA ASP A 44 -6.33 -9.13 -2.60
C ASP A 44 -5.39 -8.27 -1.75
N HIS A 45 -5.91 -7.68 -0.64
CA HIS A 45 -5.16 -6.94 0.38
C HIS A 45 -5.16 -7.63 1.75
N ALA A 46 -6.28 -8.15 2.21
CA ALA A 46 -6.49 -8.63 3.57
C ALA A 46 -6.72 -10.15 3.73
N LYS A 47 -6.69 -10.94 2.64
CA LYS A 47 -7.10 -12.36 2.60
C LYS A 47 -6.52 -13.23 3.70
N ALA A 48 -5.26 -13.04 4.07
CA ALA A 48 -4.59 -13.86 5.07
C ALA A 48 -4.53 -13.22 6.46
N ALA A 49 -5.23 -12.09 6.71
CA ALA A 49 -5.13 -11.35 7.97
C ALA A 49 -5.38 -12.23 9.20
N ALA A 50 -6.46 -13.02 9.21
CA ALA A 50 -6.77 -13.93 10.30
C ALA A 50 -5.71 -15.03 10.50
N GLN A 51 -5.10 -15.54 9.41
CA GLN A 51 -4.04 -16.53 9.50
C GLN A 51 -2.72 -15.91 9.98
N MET A 52 -2.42 -14.66 9.61
CA MET A 52 -1.26 -13.94 10.15
C MET A 52 -1.38 -13.76 11.65
N LEU A 53 -2.54 -13.33 12.16
CA LEU A 53 -2.83 -13.24 13.59
C LEU A 53 -2.66 -14.58 14.30
N LYS A 54 -3.21 -15.67 13.75
CA LYS A 54 -3.06 -17.04 14.28
C LYS A 54 -1.60 -17.51 14.29
N ALA A 55 -0.79 -17.01 13.37
CA ALA A 55 0.66 -17.28 13.31
C ALA A 55 1.49 -16.40 14.27
N GLY A 56 0.83 -15.54 15.07
CA GLY A 56 1.47 -14.65 16.03
C GLY A 56 2.01 -13.35 15.45
N VAL A 57 1.68 -13.04 14.19
CA VAL A 57 2.06 -11.75 13.58
C VAL A 57 1.01 -10.70 13.89
N PRO A 58 1.36 -9.58 14.55
CA PRO A 58 0.45 -8.47 14.78
C PRO A 58 -0.04 -7.88 13.45
N VAL A 59 -1.35 -7.75 13.27
CA VAL A 59 -1.96 -7.14 12.07
C VAL A 59 -2.59 -5.82 12.45
N TYR A 60 -2.25 -4.77 11.73
CA TYR A 60 -2.72 -3.40 11.91
C TYR A 60 -3.62 -3.01 10.75
N MET A 61 -4.83 -2.53 11.04
CA MET A 61 -5.82 -2.11 10.05
C MET A 61 -6.79 -1.08 10.64
N SER A 62 -7.52 -0.38 9.79
CA SER A 62 -8.58 0.53 10.26
C SER A 62 -9.74 -0.23 10.87
N GLU A 63 -10.58 0.48 11.65
CA GLU A 63 -11.80 -0.09 12.23
C GLU A 63 -12.77 -0.56 11.13
N GLY A 64 -12.93 0.24 10.05
CA GLY A 64 -13.74 -0.14 8.89
C GLY A 64 -13.25 -1.43 8.23
N THR A 65 -11.93 -1.57 8.02
CA THR A 65 -11.33 -2.80 7.48
C THR A 65 -11.56 -4.00 8.40
N ALA A 66 -11.36 -3.84 9.71
CA ALA A 66 -11.54 -4.90 10.69
C ALA A 66 -13.00 -5.38 10.75
N ALA A 67 -13.97 -4.46 10.70
CA ALA A 67 -15.39 -4.77 10.70
C ALA A 67 -15.81 -5.67 9.52
N ALA A 68 -15.16 -5.53 8.37
CA ALA A 68 -15.38 -6.39 7.21
C ALA A 68 -14.74 -7.79 7.34
N HIS A 69 -13.77 -7.96 8.24
CA HIS A 69 -13.04 -9.21 8.50
C HIS A 69 -13.31 -9.74 9.91
N LYS A 70 -14.52 -10.26 10.15
CA LYS A 70 -14.96 -10.71 11.47
C LYS A 70 -14.00 -11.67 12.16
N ASP A 71 -13.31 -12.54 11.41
CA ASP A 71 -12.33 -13.49 11.93
C ASP A 71 -11.03 -12.84 12.42
N ALA A 72 -10.78 -11.59 12.07
CA ALA A 72 -9.59 -10.82 12.46
C ALA A 72 -9.92 -9.66 13.40
N MET A 73 -11.19 -9.25 13.50
CA MET A 73 -11.64 -8.03 14.17
C MET A 73 -11.18 -7.92 15.63
N ASP A 74 -11.37 -8.98 16.40
CA ASP A 74 -11.09 -8.96 17.84
C ASP A 74 -9.60 -9.03 18.19
N ALA A 75 -8.76 -9.47 17.25
CA ALA A 75 -7.33 -9.68 17.46
C ALA A 75 -6.45 -8.68 16.69
N ALA A 76 -7.02 -7.89 15.79
CA ALA A 76 -6.29 -6.88 15.03
C ALA A 76 -6.01 -5.63 15.88
N HIS A 77 -4.87 -5.00 15.62
CA HIS A 77 -4.56 -3.68 16.17
C HIS A 77 -5.25 -2.62 15.31
N LEU A 78 -6.25 -1.95 15.89
CA LEU A 78 -6.97 -0.89 15.20
C LEU A 78 -6.14 0.39 15.17
N ILE A 79 -6.00 0.96 13.98
CA ILE A 79 -5.24 2.17 13.72
C ILE A 79 -6.06 3.20 12.95
N ARG A 80 -5.68 4.48 13.07
CA ARG A 80 -6.37 5.60 12.42
C ARG A 80 -5.40 6.47 11.63
N ALA A 81 -5.92 7.14 10.62
CA ALA A 81 -5.16 8.13 9.88
C ALA A 81 -4.60 9.22 10.81
N GLY A 82 -3.32 9.56 10.66
CA GLY A 82 -2.59 10.52 11.48
C GLY A 82 -1.99 9.95 12.77
N GLU A 83 -2.26 8.70 13.11
CA GLU A 83 -1.63 8.03 14.25
C GLU A 83 -0.15 7.77 13.97
N VAL A 84 0.69 7.83 15.01
CA VAL A 84 2.14 7.55 14.88
C VAL A 84 2.44 6.20 15.51
N LEU A 85 2.77 5.24 14.67
CA LEU A 85 3.18 3.90 15.07
C LEU A 85 4.71 3.79 15.03
N ARG A 86 5.30 3.01 15.96
CA ARG A 86 6.75 2.81 16.01
C ARG A 86 7.07 1.32 16.08
N PHE A 87 7.92 0.88 15.16
CA PHE A 87 8.41 -0.49 15.07
C PHE A 87 9.94 -0.44 14.97
N GLY A 88 10.63 -0.63 16.10
CA GLY A 88 12.08 -0.42 16.14
C GLY A 88 12.46 0.99 15.67
N HIS A 89 13.23 1.09 14.62
CA HIS A 89 13.63 2.37 14.01
C HIS A 89 12.63 2.88 12.96
N LEU A 90 11.68 2.03 12.53
CA LEU A 90 10.67 2.43 11.57
C LEU A 90 9.51 3.17 12.26
N THR A 91 9.17 4.33 11.75
CA THR A 91 7.98 5.10 12.13
C THR A 91 6.99 5.01 10.98
N VAL A 92 5.74 4.65 11.28
CA VAL A 92 4.66 4.55 10.30
C VAL A 92 3.56 5.53 10.68
N VAL A 93 3.13 6.33 9.71
CA VAL A 93 1.97 7.24 9.84
C VAL A 93 0.95 6.84 8.79
N PRO A 94 -0.17 6.20 9.19
CA PRO A 94 -1.29 5.95 8.28
C PRO A 94 -1.91 7.27 7.82
N PHE A 95 -2.37 7.32 6.59
CA PHE A 95 -3.15 8.45 6.06
C PHE A 95 -4.34 7.96 5.26
N ARG A 96 -5.36 8.78 5.13
CA ARG A 96 -6.58 8.42 4.39
C ARG A 96 -6.31 8.37 2.89
N THR A 97 -6.78 7.30 2.24
CA THR A 97 -6.88 7.17 0.79
C THR A 97 -8.35 7.25 0.34
N TYR A 98 -8.60 7.22 -0.97
CA TYR A 98 -9.94 7.39 -1.55
C TYR A 98 -10.28 6.16 -2.39
N HIS A 99 -10.92 5.21 -1.78
CA HIS A 99 -11.35 3.96 -2.43
C HIS A 99 -12.82 3.66 -2.08
N ASN A 100 -13.43 2.69 -2.77
CA ASN A 100 -14.84 2.30 -2.59
C ASN A 100 -15.04 1.35 -1.39
N VAL A 101 -14.44 1.70 -0.25
CA VAL A 101 -14.47 0.96 1.02
C VAL A 101 -14.62 1.94 2.18
N GLU A 102 -14.91 1.44 3.39
CA GLU A 102 -15.30 2.28 4.53
C GLU A 102 -14.15 3.19 5.01
N GLU A 103 -12.97 2.66 5.25
CA GLU A 103 -11.86 3.40 5.87
C GLU A 103 -10.50 2.98 5.31
N PRO A 104 -10.23 3.27 4.01
CA PRO A 104 -8.97 2.88 3.38
C PRO A 104 -7.80 3.73 3.86
N LEU A 105 -6.63 3.10 4.03
CA LEU A 105 -5.40 3.71 4.50
C LEU A 105 -4.25 3.55 3.50
N GLY A 106 -3.41 4.59 3.42
CA GLY A 106 -2.05 4.51 2.92
C GLY A 106 -1.07 4.67 4.08
N PHE A 107 0.22 4.47 3.83
CA PHE A 107 1.24 4.50 4.87
C PHE A 107 2.43 5.36 4.44
N LEU A 108 2.82 6.31 5.30
CA LEU A 108 4.09 6.99 5.23
C LEU A 108 5.03 6.30 6.22
N ILE A 109 6.13 5.74 5.73
CA ILE A 109 7.09 4.99 6.53
C ILE A 109 8.44 5.70 6.49
N GLU A 110 9.03 5.97 7.65
CA GLU A 110 10.34 6.61 7.78
C GLU A 110 11.27 5.72 8.60
N ASP A 111 12.48 5.47 8.10
CA ASP A 111 13.59 4.93 8.91
C ASP A 111 14.23 6.07 9.68
N GLY A 112 14.18 6.01 11.02
CA GLY A 112 14.74 7.01 11.92
C GLY A 112 16.27 7.13 11.86
N ARG A 113 16.98 6.13 11.31
CA ARG A 113 18.45 6.11 11.17
C ARG A 113 18.87 6.75 9.85
N THR A 114 18.36 6.25 8.73
CA THR A 114 18.75 6.71 7.38
C THR A 114 18.00 7.95 6.93
N LYS A 115 16.85 8.23 7.55
CA LYS A 115 15.89 9.26 7.16
C LYS A 115 15.25 9.01 5.80
N GLU A 116 15.37 7.80 5.27
CA GLU A 116 14.64 7.38 4.09
C GLU A 116 13.15 7.31 4.36
N ARG A 117 12.34 7.75 3.39
CA ARG A 117 10.89 7.85 3.52
C ARG A 117 10.21 7.18 2.34
N LEU A 118 9.32 6.23 2.63
CA LEU A 118 8.44 5.57 1.67
C LEU A 118 7.02 6.08 1.84
N LEU A 119 6.43 6.60 0.77
CA LEU A 119 4.98 6.80 0.68
C LEU A 119 4.38 5.60 -0.06
N TRP A 120 3.49 4.89 0.60
CA TRP A 120 2.76 3.73 0.10
C TRP A 120 1.28 4.03 0.01
N ALA A 121 0.69 3.98 -1.20
CA ALA A 121 -0.74 4.13 -1.41
C ALA A 121 -1.20 3.29 -2.60
N VAL A 122 -1.99 2.28 -2.33
CA VAL A 122 -2.58 1.38 -3.32
C VAL A 122 -4.09 1.54 -3.30
N ASP A 123 -4.73 1.25 -4.42
CA ASP A 123 -6.18 1.33 -4.59
C ASP A 123 -6.77 2.64 -4.05
N THR A 124 -6.51 3.73 -4.78
CA THR A 124 -6.99 5.06 -4.42
C THR A 124 -7.30 5.89 -5.67
N ALA A 125 -8.42 6.56 -5.71
CA ALA A 125 -8.76 7.46 -6.81
C ALA A 125 -8.03 8.81 -6.74
N ASN A 126 -7.46 9.15 -5.58
CA ASN A 126 -6.80 10.43 -5.34
C ASN A 126 -5.89 10.35 -4.13
N LEU A 127 -4.95 11.28 -4.01
CA LEU A 127 -4.10 11.48 -2.83
C LEU A 127 -4.12 12.94 -2.41
N GLY A 128 -4.72 13.19 -1.22
CA GLY A 128 -4.76 14.50 -0.60
C GLY A 128 -3.52 14.83 0.24
N VAL A 129 -2.52 13.93 0.31
CA VAL A 129 -1.33 14.11 1.14
C VAL A 129 -0.17 14.65 0.32
N THR A 130 0.63 15.49 0.97
CA THR A 130 1.97 15.87 0.52
C THR A 130 2.97 15.42 1.57
N ALA A 131 4.14 15.00 1.16
CA ALA A 131 5.21 14.63 2.06
C ALA A 131 6.55 15.15 1.54
N ASP A 132 7.35 15.69 2.48
CA ASP A 132 8.66 16.25 2.14
C ASP A 132 9.71 15.14 2.09
N ARG A 133 10.73 15.35 1.26
CA ARG A 133 11.92 14.50 1.17
C ARG A 133 11.59 13.00 1.03
N LEU A 134 10.65 12.66 0.15
CA LEU A 134 10.37 11.27 -0.17
C LEU A 134 11.58 10.64 -0.85
N THR A 135 11.95 9.44 -0.40
CA THR A 135 13.00 8.62 -1.03
C THR A 135 12.38 7.59 -1.96
N TYR A 136 11.25 7.02 -1.55
CA TYR A 136 10.52 6.01 -2.30
C TYR A 136 9.04 6.39 -2.39
N ILE A 137 8.46 6.15 -3.56
CA ILE A 137 7.03 6.36 -3.81
C ILE A 137 6.47 5.09 -4.44
N ALA A 138 5.50 4.48 -3.77
CA ALA A 138 4.75 3.33 -4.25
C ALA A 138 3.26 3.70 -4.26
N VAL A 139 2.82 4.22 -5.40
CA VAL A 139 1.45 4.68 -5.62
C VAL A 139 0.88 3.95 -6.82
N GLU A 140 -0.40 3.58 -6.77
CA GLU A 140 -1.04 3.00 -7.93
C GLU A 140 -1.10 4.00 -9.10
N CYS A 141 -1.08 3.45 -10.31
CA CYS A 141 -1.37 4.18 -11.54
C CYS A 141 -2.15 3.19 -12.43
N ASN A 142 -3.46 3.23 -12.37
CA ASN A 142 -4.33 2.12 -12.81
C ASN A 142 -4.80 2.27 -14.26
N TYR A 143 -5.19 3.48 -14.66
CA TYR A 143 -5.77 3.69 -15.96
C TYR A 143 -5.40 5.06 -16.57
N GLU A 144 -5.56 5.17 -17.88
CA GLU A 144 -5.55 6.41 -18.65
C GLU A 144 -6.95 6.66 -19.21
N GLU A 145 -7.51 7.84 -18.99
CA GLU A 145 -8.89 8.18 -19.34
C GLU A 145 -9.19 7.99 -20.82
N SER A 146 -8.26 8.35 -21.71
CA SER A 146 -8.45 8.21 -23.15
C SER A 146 -8.53 6.75 -23.59
N LEU A 147 -7.76 5.86 -22.96
CA LEU A 147 -7.77 4.42 -23.23
C LEU A 147 -9.02 3.76 -22.63
N LEU A 148 -9.40 4.19 -21.41
CA LEU A 148 -10.61 3.69 -20.75
C LEU A 148 -11.85 4.01 -21.58
N ASN A 149 -11.96 5.24 -22.10
CA ASN A 149 -13.08 5.69 -22.93
C ASN A 149 -13.18 4.91 -24.24
N ARG A 150 -12.06 4.68 -24.92
CA ARG A 150 -12.01 3.94 -26.19
C ARG A 150 -12.22 2.44 -26.07
N SER A 151 -12.18 1.88 -24.87
CA SER A 151 -12.37 0.44 -24.68
C SER A 151 -13.84 0.03 -24.81
N ASP A 152 -14.16 -0.74 -25.82
CA ASP A 152 -15.47 -1.37 -25.98
C ASP A 152 -15.64 -2.64 -25.13
N ARG A 153 -14.53 -3.14 -24.55
CA ARG A 153 -14.52 -4.36 -23.74
C ARG A 153 -14.92 -4.13 -22.27
N ILE A 154 -14.91 -2.88 -21.83
CA ILE A 154 -15.22 -2.51 -20.45
C ILE A 154 -16.61 -1.89 -20.42
N PRO A 155 -17.60 -2.50 -19.73
CA PRO A 155 -18.92 -1.93 -19.55
C PRO A 155 -18.88 -0.55 -18.89
N SER A 156 -19.83 0.32 -19.22
CA SER A 156 -19.91 1.70 -18.71
C SER A 156 -19.92 1.76 -17.18
N VAL A 157 -20.68 0.88 -16.53
CA VAL A 157 -20.75 0.78 -15.06
C VAL A 157 -19.37 0.48 -14.45
N LEU A 158 -18.57 -0.38 -15.11
CA LEU A 158 -17.23 -0.70 -14.64
C LEU A 158 -16.26 0.46 -14.90
N LYS A 159 -16.42 1.20 -16.00
CA LYS A 159 -15.62 2.43 -16.25
C LYS A 159 -15.86 3.47 -15.15
N GLU A 160 -17.12 3.69 -14.76
CA GLU A 160 -17.45 4.60 -13.66
C GLU A 160 -16.84 4.15 -12.34
N ARG A 161 -16.94 2.85 -12.03
CA ARG A 161 -16.31 2.29 -10.83
C ARG A 161 -14.78 2.52 -10.83
N ILE A 162 -14.10 2.29 -11.96
CA ILE A 162 -12.67 2.51 -12.10
C ILE A 162 -12.31 3.96 -11.78
N ARG A 163 -13.04 4.95 -12.32
CA ARG A 163 -12.82 6.38 -12.09
C ARG A 163 -12.95 6.79 -10.62
N HIS A 164 -13.87 6.17 -9.89
CA HIS A 164 -14.10 6.47 -8.49
C HIS A 164 -13.23 5.70 -7.51
N SER A 165 -12.54 4.65 -7.98
CA SER A 165 -11.80 3.74 -7.11
C SER A 165 -10.30 3.71 -7.36
N HIS A 166 -9.84 4.24 -8.50
CA HIS A 166 -8.45 4.09 -8.92
C HIS A 166 -7.87 5.38 -9.50
N PHE A 167 -6.54 5.50 -9.45
CA PHE A 167 -5.83 6.72 -9.82
C PHE A 167 -5.52 6.77 -11.32
N GLU A 168 -5.95 7.85 -11.94
CA GLU A 168 -5.70 8.16 -13.35
C GLU A 168 -4.26 8.66 -13.53
N VAL A 169 -3.62 8.28 -14.64
CA VAL A 169 -2.19 8.55 -14.89
C VAL A 169 -1.85 10.04 -14.86
N ASN A 170 -2.67 10.92 -15.47
CA ASN A 170 -2.40 12.35 -15.46
C ASN A 170 -2.59 12.98 -14.09
N ASP A 171 -3.49 12.44 -13.26
CA ASP A 171 -3.69 12.91 -11.90
C ASP A 171 -2.56 12.44 -10.98
N VAL A 172 -2.01 11.24 -11.19
CA VAL A 172 -0.76 10.80 -10.55
C VAL A 172 0.39 11.74 -10.90
N ILE A 173 0.55 12.11 -12.17
CA ILE A 173 1.59 13.03 -12.63
C ILE A 173 1.42 14.42 -11.97
N LYS A 174 0.20 14.96 -11.95
CA LYS A 174 -0.10 16.23 -11.28
C LYS A 174 0.19 16.17 -9.77
N TRP A 175 -0.14 15.04 -9.13
CA TRP A 175 0.16 14.83 -7.72
C TRP A 175 1.66 14.77 -7.47
N LEU A 176 2.43 14.04 -8.29
CA LEU A 176 3.90 13.95 -8.20
C LEU A 176 4.56 15.32 -8.29
N HIS A 177 4.09 16.20 -9.18
CA HIS A 177 4.61 17.56 -9.32
C HIS A 177 4.45 18.44 -8.06
N LYS A 178 3.59 18.05 -7.13
CA LYS A 178 3.38 18.75 -5.86
C LYS A 178 4.27 18.23 -4.73
N GLN A 179 4.98 17.11 -4.96
CA GLN A 179 5.82 16.48 -3.94
C GLN A 179 7.23 17.08 -3.96
N ASP A 180 7.87 17.12 -2.78
CA ASP A 180 9.31 17.31 -2.70
C ASP A 180 10.02 16.00 -3.05
N LEU A 181 10.54 15.92 -4.26
CA LEU A 181 11.25 14.76 -4.80
C LEU A 181 12.77 14.88 -4.64
N SER A 182 13.27 15.84 -3.88
CA SER A 182 14.71 16.06 -3.67
C SER A 182 15.45 14.87 -3.04
N GLY A 183 14.72 14.02 -2.30
CA GLY A 183 15.23 12.77 -1.71
C GLY A 183 15.17 11.56 -2.64
N VAL A 184 14.50 11.67 -3.79
CA VAL A 184 14.35 10.53 -4.72
C VAL A 184 15.65 10.29 -5.47
N LEU A 185 16.19 9.08 -5.34
CA LEU A 185 17.43 8.69 -6.02
C LEU A 185 17.20 8.60 -7.52
N THR A 186 17.97 9.37 -8.29
CA THR A 186 18.05 9.25 -9.76
C THR A 186 19.28 8.45 -10.16
N ASP A 187 19.21 7.73 -11.27
CA ASP A 187 20.40 7.14 -11.87
C ASP A 187 21.20 8.22 -12.64
N SER A 188 22.41 7.85 -13.12
CA SER A 188 23.30 8.75 -13.88
C SER A 188 22.70 9.28 -15.19
N ARG A 189 21.52 8.81 -15.59
CA ARG A 189 20.78 9.25 -16.79
C ARG A 189 19.59 10.14 -16.42
N GLY A 190 19.44 10.52 -15.13
CA GLY A 190 18.30 11.28 -14.65
C GLY A 190 17.01 10.46 -14.53
N SER A 191 17.09 9.13 -14.68
CA SER A 191 15.96 8.25 -14.44
C SER A 191 15.77 8.04 -12.94
N PHE A 192 14.57 8.21 -12.43
CA PHE A 192 14.26 8.02 -11.02
C PHE A 192 14.51 6.57 -10.60
N ARG A 193 15.47 6.34 -9.70
CA ARG A 193 15.61 5.05 -9.00
C ARG A 193 14.61 5.04 -7.86
N GLY A 194 13.68 4.09 -7.90
CA GLY A 194 12.68 3.92 -6.83
C GLY A 194 11.27 4.38 -7.19
N LEU A 195 11.04 5.15 -8.26
CA LEU A 195 9.71 5.29 -8.84
C LEU A 195 9.34 3.98 -9.55
N ARG A 196 8.80 3.02 -8.80
CA ARG A 196 8.14 1.88 -9.41
C ARG A 196 6.69 2.27 -9.67
N PHE A 197 6.40 2.71 -10.89
CA PHE A 197 5.04 2.73 -11.39
C PHE A 197 4.58 1.27 -11.54
N GLY A 198 3.95 0.77 -10.51
CA GLY A 198 3.28 -0.51 -10.59
C GLY A 198 1.95 -0.32 -11.30
N PHE A 199 1.87 -0.58 -12.61
CA PHE A 199 0.58 -0.95 -13.17
C PHE A 199 0.17 -2.24 -12.47
N VAL A 200 -0.72 -2.16 -11.51
CA VAL A 200 -1.40 -3.33 -10.96
C VAL A 200 -2.38 -3.81 -12.03
N ARG A 201 -1.84 -4.39 -13.10
CA ARG A 201 -2.62 -5.28 -13.93
C ARG A 201 -2.84 -6.53 -13.10
N ASN A 202 -4.11 -6.79 -12.78
CA ASN A 202 -4.59 -8.02 -12.21
C ASN A 202 -3.75 -9.23 -12.67
N LYS A 203 -3.12 -9.90 -11.68
CA LYS A 203 -2.39 -11.17 -11.77
C LYS A 203 -1.02 -11.15 -12.46
N ARG A 204 -0.01 -11.27 -11.63
CA ARG A 204 1.36 -11.79 -11.80
C ARG A 204 2.49 -10.77 -11.78
N ARG A 205 3.23 -10.89 -10.67
CA ARG A 205 4.66 -10.60 -10.45
C ARG A 205 5.08 -9.14 -10.40
N ILE A 206 5.43 -8.72 -9.19
CA ILE A 206 6.74 -8.08 -8.95
C ILE A 206 7.26 -8.64 -7.62
N LEU A 207 8.33 -9.36 -7.71
CA LEU A 207 9.33 -9.48 -6.66
C LEU A 207 10.36 -8.41 -6.94
#